data_5c473c38338e4e96808ea0e8c6eae6b6
#
_entry.id   5c473c38338e4e96808ea0e8c6eae6b6
#
_cell.length_a   1.000
_cell.length_b   1.000
_cell.length_c   1.000
_cell.angle_alpha   90.00
_cell.angle_beta   90.00
_cell.angle_gamma   90.00
#
_symmetry.space_group_name_H-M   'P 1'
#
loop_
_entity.id
_entity.type
_entity.pdbx_description
1 polymer ?
#
loop_
_entity_poly.entity_id
_entity_poly.type
_entity_poly.pdbx_seq_one_letter_code
_entity_poly.pdbx_strand_id
1 'polypeptide(L)'
;SCIILFIFYSCISHLYGQVQAVSTVDTGYELWLNYKSGSNSRLKQAAIRYASQVRLAGSQYDEVIREELERAFKALLEITPGFVRGEEAGIQMSFCTDKRLGKEGYIIRSGKKRITLPASYDAGFLYGPFPLIRLIQCGEPLVQLNIREIPALEFRQLNHWDDLNGNIERGYAGKSLWKWEELPEKVDSRYTDYARTNASIGINGVMLNNVNADPRILRRDFLKKVAALADVFRILHIRV
;
A
#
# COMPACT_ATOMS: atom_id res chain seq x y z
N SER A 1 22.89 -58.31 33.99
CA SER A 1 23.25 -56.87 34.03
C SER A 1 23.28 -56.30 32.61
N CYS A 2 22.17 -56.26 31.91
CA CYS A 2 22.11 -55.69 30.54
C CYS A 2 20.73 -55.04 30.23
N ILE A 3 20.14 -54.33 31.20
CA ILE A 3 18.80 -53.69 31.00
C ILE A 3 18.83 -52.18 31.24
N ILE A 4 19.93 -51.56 31.61
CA ILE A 4 19.98 -50.13 31.97
C ILE A 4 20.50 -49.23 30.78
N LEU A 5 20.90 -49.79 29.65
CA LEU A 5 21.54 -48.99 28.56
C LEU A 5 20.54 -48.63 27.43
N PHE A 6 19.28 -48.99 27.48
CA PHE A 6 18.30 -48.71 26.42
C PHE A 6 17.33 -47.56 26.69
N ILE A 7 17.35 -46.98 27.90
CA ILE A 7 16.42 -45.86 28.25
C ILE A 7 17.00 -44.49 28.02
N PHE A 8 18.32 -44.37 27.83
CA PHE A 8 18.98 -43.08 27.61
C PHE A 8 19.05 -42.62 26.15
N TYR A 9 18.74 -43.50 25.18
CA TYR A 9 18.78 -43.12 23.75
C TYR A 9 17.47 -42.62 23.18
N SER A 10 16.35 -42.78 23.92
CA SER A 10 15.02 -42.32 23.47
C SER A 10 14.66 -40.90 23.89
N CYS A 11 15.43 -40.24 24.76
CA CYS A 11 15.18 -38.87 25.21
C CYS A 11 15.94 -37.78 24.44
N ILE A 12 16.88 -38.15 23.57
CA ILE A 12 17.70 -37.15 22.84
C ILE A 12 17.11 -36.82 21.46
N SER A 13 16.20 -37.66 20.93
CA SER A 13 15.60 -37.42 19.62
C SER A 13 14.37 -36.51 19.61
N HIS A 14 13.92 -36.00 20.77
CA HIS A 14 12.80 -35.03 20.86
C HIS A 14 13.22 -33.59 21.08
N LEU A 15 14.49 -33.27 21.05
CA LEU A 15 15.03 -31.92 21.28
C LEU A 15 15.54 -31.17 20.03
N TYR A 16 15.37 -31.78 18.83
CA TYR A 16 15.77 -31.16 17.57
C TYR A 16 14.56 -30.90 16.66
N GLY A 17 13.55 -30.23 17.14
CA GLY A 17 12.34 -29.95 16.36
C GLY A 17 11.66 -28.61 16.64
N GLN A 18 12.22 -27.76 17.46
CA GLN A 18 11.81 -26.35 17.53
C GLN A 18 12.67 -25.53 16.56
N VAL A 19 12.27 -25.52 15.30
CA VAL A 19 12.61 -24.40 14.43
C VAL A 19 12.02 -23.17 15.15
N GLN A 20 12.87 -22.42 15.83
CA GLN A 20 12.51 -21.07 16.28
C GLN A 20 12.07 -20.33 15.05
N ALA A 21 10.77 -20.03 14.96
CA ALA A 21 10.30 -19.02 14.05
C ALA A 21 11.14 -17.77 14.34
N VAL A 22 12.01 -17.41 13.41
CA VAL A 22 12.75 -16.16 13.47
C VAL A 22 11.65 -15.10 13.51
N SER A 23 11.41 -14.56 14.68
CA SER A 23 10.59 -13.37 14.86
C SER A 23 11.28 -12.30 14.04
N THR A 24 10.81 -12.05 12.83
CA THR A 24 11.25 -10.90 12.05
C THR A 24 10.86 -9.68 12.87
N VAL A 25 11.88 -9.03 13.43
CA VAL A 25 11.68 -7.79 14.17
C VAL A 25 10.99 -6.81 13.24
N ASP A 26 9.82 -6.33 13.63
CA ASP A 26 9.12 -5.30 12.89
C ASP A 26 9.97 -4.02 12.92
N THR A 27 10.55 -3.69 11.78
CA THR A 27 11.40 -2.51 11.65
C THR A 27 10.61 -1.21 11.56
N GLY A 28 9.28 -1.28 11.48
CA GLY A 28 8.41 -0.14 11.22
C GLY A 28 8.47 0.38 9.78
N TYR A 29 9.24 -0.25 8.90
CA TYR A 29 9.45 0.21 7.52
C TYR A 29 8.16 0.29 6.72
N GLU A 30 7.28 -0.70 6.84
CA GLU A 30 6.03 -0.77 6.08
C GLU A 30 4.92 0.12 6.65
N LEU A 31 5.15 0.70 7.85
CA LEU A 31 4.20 1.55 8.56
C LEU A 31 2.82 0.85 8.69
N TRP A 32 1.74 1.53 8.32
CA TRP A 32 0.38 0.97 8.32
C TRP A 32 0.08 0.04 7.16
N LEU A 33 0.99 -0.11 6.19
CA LEU A 33 0.91 -1.09 5.09
C LEU A 33 1.57 -2.43 5.45
N ASN A 34 2.00 -2.60 6.70
CA ASN A 34 2.42 -3.87 7.26
C ASN A 34 1.17 -4.72 7.55
N TYR A 35 0.70 -5.40 6.52
CA TYR A 35 -0.53 -6.18 6.58
C TYR A 35 -0.35 -7.43 7.43
N LYS A 36 -1.00 -7.47 8.58
CA LYS A 36 -0.99 -8.61 9.50
C LYS A 36 -2.40 -9.14 9.71
N SER A 37 -2.57 -10.45 9.57
CA SER A 37 -3.87 -11.10 9.78
C SER A 37 -4.35 -10.91 11.22
N GLY A 38 -5.60 -10.45 11.36
CA GLY A 38 -6.26 -10.34 12.66
C GLY A 38 -6.69 -11.69 13.21
N SER A 39 -6.92 -11.76 14.52
CA SER A 39 -7.32 -12.99 15.22
C SER A 39 -8.81 -13.36 15.06
N ASN A 40 -9.65 -12.45 14.56
CA ASN A 40 -11.10 -12.69 14.45
C ASN A 40 -11.44 -13.52 13.20
N SER A 41 -11.51 -14.83 13.36
CA SER A 41 -11.79 -15.77 12.26
C SER A 41 -13.14 -15.54 11.59
N ARG A 42 -14.18 -15.10 12.32
CA ARG A 42 -15.52 -14.84 11.76
C ARG A 42 -15.52 -13.62 10.81
N LEU A 43 -14.88 -12.54 11.20
CA LEU A 43 -14.75 -11.34 10.34
C LEU A 43 -13.85 -11.62 9.14
N LYS A 44 -12.77 -12.39 9.33
CA LYS A 44 -11.90 -12.84 8.25
C LYS A 44 -12.70 -13.65 7.22
N GLN A 45 -13.49 -14.64 7.63
CA GLN A 45 -14.34 -15.44 6.73
C GLN A 45 -15.40 -14.58 6.02
N ALA A 46 -15.95 -13.58 6.70
CA ALA A 46 -16.88 -12.63 6.08
C ALA A 46 -16.19 -11.78 5.01
N ALA A 47 -14.96 -11.32 5.24
CA ALA A 47 -14.17 -10.58 4.29
C ALA A 47 -13.76 -11.41 3.07
N ILE A 48 -13.37 -12.68 3.26
CA ILE A 48 -13.00 -13.62 2.18
C ILE A 48 -14.13 -13.74 1.15
N ARG A 49 -15.39 -13.82 1.59
CA ARG A 49 -16.54 -13.92 0.67
C ARG A 49 -16.65 -12.76 -0.31
N TYR A 50 -16.27 -11.55 0.10
CA TYR A 50 -16.20 -10.39 -0.81
C TYR A 50 -14.90 -10.37 -1.60
N ALA A 51 -13.77 -10.66 -0.96
CA ALA A 51 -12.43 -10.49 -1.50
C ALA A 51 -12.02 -11.57 -2.52
N SER A 52 -12.70 -12.74 -2.54
CA SER A 52 -12.31 -13.87 -3.40
C SER A 52 -12.36 -13.55 -4.89
N GLN A 53 -13.26 -12.67 -5.32
CA GLN A 53 -13.37 -12.25 -6.71
C GLN A 53 -13.52 -10.74 -6.79
N VAL A 54 -12.71 -10.11 -7.63
CA VAL A 54 -12.64 -8.66 -7.83
C VAL A 54 -12.86 -8.32 -9.29
N ARG A 55 -13.73 -7.35 -9.55
CA ARG A 55 -13.86 -6.71 -10.86
C ARG A 55 -13.26 -5.30 -10.78
N LEU A 56 -12.22 -5.07 -11.56
CA LEU A 56 -11.61 -3.77 -11.73
C LEU A 56 -12.42 -2.90 -12.70
N ALA A 57 -12.18 -1.59 -12.68
CA ALA A 57 -12.99 -0.61 -13.41
C ALA A 57 -12.61 -0.45 -14.88
N GLY A 58 -11.43 -0.87 -15.30
CA GLY A 58 -10.83 -0.52 -16.58
C GLY A 58 -10.12 0.84 -16.52
N SER A 59 -9.60 1.22 -15.35
CA SER A 59 -8.88 2.46 -15.12
C SER A 59 -7.39 2.31 -15.45
N GLN A 60 -6.69 3.43 -15.64
CA GLN A 60 -5.24 3.43 -15.83
C GLN A 60 -4.46 2.90 -14.60
N TYR A 61 -5.10 2.81 -13.44
CA TYR A 61 -4.50 2.32 -12.19
C TYR A 61 -4.79 0.86 -11.88
N ASP A 62 -5.48 0.14 -12.78
CA ASP A 62 -5.95 -1.23 -12.51
C ASP A 62 -4.80 -2.19 -12.14
N GLU A 63 -3.62 -2.04 -12.74
CA GLU A 63 -2.48 -2.90 -12.40
C GLU A 63 -1.95 -2.64 -10.99
N VAL A 64 -1.77 -1.38 -10.63
CA VAL A 64 -1.35 -0.99 -9.27
C VAL A 64 -2.36 -1.45 -8.22
N ILE A 65 -3.66 -1.31 -8.52
CA ILE A 65 -4.74 -1.76 -7.65
C ILE A 65 -4.72 -3.29 -7.49
N ARG A 66 -4.50 -4.01 -8.59
CA ARG A 66 -4.37 -5.47 -8.59
C ARG A 66 -3.27 -5.92 -7.65
N GLU A 67 -2.06 -5.42 -7.85
CA GLU A 67 -0.89 -5.75 -7.02
C GLU A 67 -1.13 -5.45 -5.54
N GLU A 68 -1.76 -4.31 -5.23
CA GLU A 68 -2.05 -3.92 -3.85
C GLU A 68 -3.08 -4.84 -3.19
N LEU A 69 -4.17 -5.18 -3.90
CA LEU A 69 -5.19 -6.09 -3.41
C LEU A 69 -4.64 -7.52 -3.23
N GLU A 70 -3.82 -8.01 -4.15
CA GLU A 70 -3.16 -9.31 -4.02
C GLU A 70 -2.26 -9.34 -2.77
N ARG A 71 -1.42 -8.33 -2.59
CA ARG A 71 -0.54 -8.20 -1.43
C ARG A 71 -1.33 -8.17 -0.12
N ALA A 72 -2.34 -7.29 -0.06
CA ALA A 72 -3.15 -7.13 1.14
C ALA A 72 -3.97 -8.37 1.47
N PHE A 73 -4.65 -8.97 0.49
CA PHE A 73 -5.53 -10.11 0.75
C PHE A 73 -4.73 -11.39 1.03
N LYS A 74 -3.56 -11.55 0.42
CA LYS A 74 -2.65 -12.64 0.77
C LYS A 74 -2.19 -12.55 2.22
N ALA A 75 -1.84 -11.37 2.69
CA ALA A 75 -1.34 -11.17 4.05
C ALA A 75 -2.46 -11.18 5.10
N LEU A 76 -3.59 -10.50 4.83
CA LEU A 76 -4.69 -10.36 5.79
C LEU A 76 -5.63 -11.56 5.82
N LEU A 77 -5.92 -12.12 4.66
CA LEU A 77 -6.98 -13.12 4.46
C LEU A 77 -6.44 -14.50 4.06
N GLU A 78 -5.17 -14.61 3.73
CA GLU A 78 -4.52 -15.86 3.24
C GLU A 78 -5.13 -16.37 1.93
N ILE A 79 -5.61 -15.45 1.07
CA ILE A 79 -6.14 -15.76 -0.25
C ILE A 79 -5.44 -14.94 -1.34
N THR A 80 -5.44 -15.46 -2.56
CA THR A 80 -5.15 -14.69 -3.77
C THR A 80 -6.48 -14.43 -4.48
N PRO A 81 -6.88 -13.16 -4.67
CA PRO A 81 -8.15 -12.84 -5.31
C PRO A 81 -8.14 -13.23 -6.79
N GLY A 82 -9.26 -13.73 -7.29
CA GLY A 82 -9.50 -13.88 -8.72
C GLY A 82 -9.97 -12.56 -9.32
N PHE A 83 -9.38 -12.14 -10.45
CA PHE A 83 -9.85 -10.96 -11.18
C PHE A 83 -10.75 -11.36 -12.34
N VAL A 84 -11.99 -10.92 -12.29
CA VAL A 84 -13.06 -11.33 -13.21
C VAL A 84 -13.70 -10.13 -13.91
N ARG A 85 -14.38 -10.40 -15.03
CA ARG A 85 -15.11 -9.36 -15.78
C ARG A 85 -16.62 -9.37 -15.49
N GLY A 86 -17.11 -10.43 -14.88
CA GLY A 86 -18.54 -10.68 -14.67
C GLY A 86 -19.12 -10.00 -13.43
N GLU A 87 -20.44 -10.14 -13.28
CA GLU A 87 -21.21 -9.60 -12.16
C GLU A 87 -21.12 -10.46 -10.89
N GLU A 88 -20.46 -11.61 -10.95
CA GLU A 88 -20.24 -12.52 -9.83
C GLU A 88 -19.23 -12.00 -8.81
N ALA A 89 -18.45 -10.97 -9.18
CA ALA A 89 -17.43 -10.39 -8.31
C ALA A 89 -18.01 -9.89 -6.98
N GLY A 90 -17.34 -10.26 -5.89
CA GLY A 90 -17.67 -9.80 -4.55
C GLY A 90 -17.23 -8.36 -4.27
N ILE A 91 -16.15 -7.89 -4.92
CA ILE A 91 -15.77 -6.47 -4.97
C ILE A 91 -15.89 -6.00 -6.41
N GLN A 92 -16.61 -4.91 -6.63
CA GLN A 92 -16.85 -4.36 -7.96
C GLN A 92 -16.50 -2.88 -8.00
N MET A 93 -15.57 -2.53 -8.86
CA MET A 93 -15.20 -1.15 -9.18
C MET A 93 -15.87 -0.76 -10.50
N SER A 94 -16.46 0.44 -10.56
CA SER A 94 -17.14 0.90 -11.76
C SER A 94 -17.20 2.42 -11.85
N PHE A 95 -17.07 2.95 -13.06
CA PHE A 95 -17.28 4.37 -13.29
C PHE A 95 -18.74 4.76 -12.98
N CYS A 96 -18.92 5.95 -12.43
CA CYS A 96 -20.22 6.56 -12.20
C CYS A 96 -20.26 8.00 -12.71
N THR A 97 -21.47 8.54 -12.84
CA THR A 97 -21.69 9.89 -13.38
C THR A 97 -21.80 10.98 -12.31
N ASP A 98 -21.57 10.65 -11.03
CA ASP A 98 -21.69 11.63 -9.93
C ASP A 98 -20.48 12.58 -9.90
N LYS A 99 -20.56 13.65 -10.67
CA LYS A 99 -19.50 14.67 -10.76
C LYS A 99 -19.15 15.33 -9.42
N ARG A 100 -20.03 15.24 -8.40
CA ARG A 100 -19.76 15.77 -7.06
C ARG A 100 -18.65 15.00 -6.33
N LEU A 101 -18.28 13.83 -6.81
CA LEU A 101 -17.11 13.11 -6.29
C LEU A 101 -15.78 13.80 -6.64
N GLY A 102 -15.78 14.68 -7.64
CA GLY A 102 -14.55 15.28 -8.12
C GLY A 102 -13.57 14.24 -8.70
N LYS A 103 -12.33 14.65 -8.90
CA LYS A 103 -11.32 13.82 -9.60
C LYS A 103 -10.84 12.62 -8.80
N GLU A 104 -10.90 12.68 -7.48
CA GLU A 104 -10.27 11.72 -6.57
C GLU A 104 -11.26 11.07 -5.59
N GLY A 105 -12.52 11.51 -5.61
CA GLY A 105 -13.53 10.98 -4.73
C GLY A 105 -14.06 9.62 -5.18
N TYR A 106 -14.54 8.86 -4.19
CA TYR A 106 -15.09 7.53 -4.38
C TYR A 106 -16.19 7.24 -3.36
N ILE A 107 -16.91 6.15 -3.58
CA ILE A 107 -17.90 5.64 -2.63
C ILE A 107 -17.58 4.17 -2.37
N ILE A 108 -17.77 3.71 -1.13
CA ILE A 108 -17.74 2.29 -0.79
C ILE A 108 -19.09 1.93 -0.21
N ARG A 109 -19.81 1.01 -0.85
CA ARG A 109 -21.09 0.49 -0.36
C ARG A 109 -21.06 -1.01 -0.29
N SER A 110 -21.56 -1.56 0.81
CA SER A 110 -21.74 -3.00 0.92
C SER A 110 -23.22 -3.40 0.84
N GLY A 111 -23.47 -4.41 0.03
CA GLY A 111 -24.72 -5.14 0.00
C GLY A 111 -24.56 -6.55 0.59
N LYS A 112 -25.62 -7.37 0.55
CA LYS A 112 -25.59 -8.74 1.08
C LYS A 112 -24.54 -9.64 0.41
N LYS A 113 -24.28 -9.44 -0.89
CA LYS A 113 -23.42 -10.31 -1.71
C LYS A 113 -22.16 -9.63 -2.22
N ARG A 114 -22.12 -8.31 -2.26
CA ARG A 114 -21.02 -7.57 -2.89
C ARG A 114 -20.72 -6.24 -2.21
N ILE A 115 -19.50 -5.77 -2.41
CA ILE A 115 -19.07 -4.41 -2.11
C ILE A 115 -18.88 -3.70 -3.44
N THR A 116 -19.48 -2.53 -3.60
CA THR A 116 -19.31 -1.68 -4.78
C THR A 116 -18.43 -0.49 -4.47
N LEU A 117 -17.54 -0.14 -5.39
CA LEU A 117 -16.64 1.01 -5.30
C LEU A 117 -16.79 1.85 -6.57
N PRO A 118 -17.85 2.70 -6.66
CA PRO A 118 -17.98 3.65 -7.75
C PRO A 118 -17.10 4.88 -7.55
N ALA A 119 -16.50 5.36 -8.65
CA ALA A 119 -15.78 6.61 -8.75
C ALA A 119 -16.08 7.28 -10.10
N SER A 120 -15.90 8.60 -10.20
CA SER A 120 -16.15 9.32 -11.45
C SER A 120 -14.93 9.44 -12.34
N TYR A 121 -13.73 9.28 -11.76
CA TYR A 121 -12.44 9.38 -12.46
C TYR A 121 -11.46 8.32 -11.93
N ASP A 122 -10.42 8.05 -12.70
CA ASP A 122 -9.43 7.00 -12.44
C ASP A 122 -8.81 7.08 -11.03
N ALA A 123 -8.45 8.27 -10.56
CA ALA A 123 -7.78 8.43 -9.27
C ALA A 123 -8.65 8.00 -8.07
N GLY A 124 -9.98 8.09 -8.19
CA GLY A 124 -10.88 7.55 -7.17
C GLY A 124 -10.75 6.04 -6.99
N PHE A 125 -10.42 5.31 -8.06
CA PHE A 125 -10.16 3.87 -7.97
C PHE A 125 -8.82 3.56 -7.31
N LEU A 126 -7.81 4.42 -7.50
CA LEU A 126 -6.53 4.26 -6.83
C LEU A 126 -6.69 4.41 -5.30
N TYR A 127 -7.43 5.42 -4.86
CA TYR A 127 -7.56 5.72 -3.43
C TYR A 127 -8.59 4.84 -2.71
N GLY A 128 -9.67 4.46 -3.38
CA GLY A 128 -10.80 3.74 -2.77
C GLY A 128 -10.49 2.37 -2.15
N PRO A 129 -9.60 1.54 -2.72
CA PRO A 129 -9.22 0.24 -2.15
C PRO A 129 -8.53 0.33 -0.78
N PHE A 130 -7.71 1.35 -0.52
CA PHE A 130 -6.97 1.45 0.73
C PHE A 130 -7.84 1.53 2.00
N PRO A 131 -8.92 2.33 2.05
CA PRO A 131 -9.85 2.28 3.17
C PRO A 131 -10.54 0.93 3.35
N LEU A 132 -10.87 0.24 2.26
CA LEU A 132 -11.46 -1.10 2.36
C LEU A 132 -10.45 -2.09 2.95
N ILE A 133 -9.19 -2.06 2.51
CA ILE A 133 -8.10 -2.85 3.08
C ILE A 133 -7.93 -2.53 4.57
N ARG A 134 -7.96 -1.26 4.94
CA ARG A 134 -7.84 -0.80 6.33
C ARG A 134 -8.99 -1.34 7.20
N LEU A 135 -10.22 -1.33 6.72
CA LEU A 135 -11.35 -1.93 7.45
C LEU A 135 -11.12 -3.41 7.72
N ILE A 136 -10.62 -4.15 6.72
CA ILE A 136 -10.28 -5.57 6.88
C ILE A 136 -9.16 -5.75 7.90
N GLN A 137 -8.11 -4.94 7.82
CA GLN A 137 -6.95 -4.99 8.73
C GLN A 137 -7.33 -4.67 10.17
N CYS A 138 -8.22 -3.71 10.38
CA CYS A 138 -8.74 -3.34 11.70
C CYS A 138 -9.79 -4.32 12.23
N GLY A 139 -10.21 -5.31 11.44
CA GLY A 139 -11.24 -6.25 11.83
C GLY A 139 -12.63 -5.62 11.93
N GLU A 140 -12.91 -4.62 11.09
CA GLU A 140 -14.21 -3.96 11.05
C GLU A 140 -15.21 -4.77 10.21
N PRO A 141 -16.50 -4.76 10.60
CA PRO A 141 -17.55 -5.41 9.82
C PRO A 141 -17.71 -4.76 8.45
N LEU A 142 -17.70 -5.56 7.38
CA LEU A 142 -17.89 -5.07 6.00
C LEU A 142 -19.36 -5.00 5.58
N VAL A 143 -20.30 -5.06 6.52
CA VAL A 143 -21.74 -4.98 6.27
C VAL A 143 -22.23 -3.55 6.49
N GLN A 144 -23.22 -3.13 5.68
CA GLN A 144 -23.85 -1.80 5.79
C GLN A 144 -22.86 -0.63 5.59
N LEU A 145 -21.78 -0.85 4.87
CA LEU A 145 -20.88 0.24 4.48
C LEU A 145 -21.62 1.23 3.58
N ASN A 146 -21.46 2.51 3.87
CA ASN A 146 -21.89 3.62 3.02
C ASN A 146 -20.92 4.79 3.23
N ILE A 147 -19.71 4.60 2.76
CA ILE A 147 -18.63 5.59 2.87
C ILE A 147 -18.63 6.40 1.58
N ARG A 148 -18.66 7.71 1.71
CA ARG A 148 -18.49 8.65 0.61
C ARG A 148 -17.31 9.56 0.96
N GLU A 149 -16.26 9.46 0.18
CA GLU A 149 -15.05 10.26 0.38
C GLU A 149 -14.87 11.25 -0.76
N ILE A 150 -14.70 12.50 -0.40
CA ILE A 150 -14.41 13.60 -1.33
C ILE A 150 -13.32 14.44 -0.67
N PRO A 151 -12.09 14.42 -1.21
CA PRO A 151 -11.01 15.22 -0.65
C PRO A 151 -11.38 16.71 -0.62
N ALA A 152 -11.30 17.33 0.55
CA ALA A 152 -11.60 18.76 0.72
C ALA A 152 -10.56 19.68 0.09
N LEU A 153 -9.31 19.18 -0.05
CA LEU A 153 -8.18 19.91 -0.66
C LEU A 153 -7.74 19.20 -1.93
N GLU A 154 -7.55 19.96 -3.00
CA GLU A 154 -7.05 19.41 -4.27
C GLU A 154 -5.58 18.97 -4.16
N PHE A 155 -4.77 19.71 -3.42
CA PHE A 155 -3.36 19.39 -3.18
C PHE A 155 -3.14 18.98 -1.74
N ARG A 156 -2.58 17.80 -1.55
CA ARG A 156 -2.20 17.23 -0.26
C ARG A 156 -0.79 16.70 -0.42
N GLN A 157 0.20 17.52 -0.07
CA GLN A 157 1.59 17.23 -0.39
C GLN A 157 2.47 17.21 0.84
N LEU A 158 3.50 16.39 0.80
CA LEU A 158 4.61 16.44 1.73
C LEU A 158 5.66 17.42 1.23
N ASN A 159 6.23 18.16 2.16
CA ASN A 159 7.27 19.13 1.90
C ASN A 159 8.58 18.65 2.52
N HIS A 160 9.51 18.22 1.68
CA HIS A 160 10.82 17.73 2.11
C HIS A 160 11.79 18.90 2.26
N TRP A 161 12.47 18.91 3.39
CA TRP A 161 13.51 19.89 3.71
C TRP A 161 14.90 19.32 3.42
N ASP A 162 15.00 18.67 2.28
CA ASP A 162 16.17 17.93 1.87
C ASP A 162 17.10 18.80 1.01
N ASP A 163 18.39 18.64 1.22
CA ASP A 163 19.44 19.27 0.41
C ASP A 163 19.93 18.33 -0.69
N LEU A 164 20.44 18.90 -1.80
CA LEU A 164 21.00 18.11 -2.90
C LEU A 164 22.27 17.32 -2.54
N ASN A 165 22.88 17.60 -1.39
CA ASN A 165 24.00 16.85 -0.84
C ASN A 165 23.58 15.61 -0.02
N GLY A 166 22.27 15.30 0.03
CA GLY A 166 21.72 14.16 0.75
C GLY A 166 21.52 14.37 2.24
N ASN A 167 21.58 15.59 2.73
CA ASN A 167 21.26 15.91 4.13
C ASN A 167 19.81 16.43 4.23
N ILE A 168 19.27 16.41 5.46
CA ILE A 168 18.01 17.07 5.81
C ILE A 168 18.34 18.22 6.75
N GLU A 169 17.76 19.41 6.49
CA GLU A 169 17.89 20.60 7.32
C GLU A 169 19.35 20.87 7.75
N ARG A 170 20.26 21.08 6.84
CA ARG A 170 21.69 21.33 7.10
C ARG A 170 22.40 20.20 7.84
N GLY A 171 21.83 18.98 7.85
CA GLY A 171 22.44 17.76 8.36
C GLY A 171 22.03 17.35 9.77
N TYR A 172 21.36 18.20 10.55
CA TYR A 172 20.97 17.85 11.92
C TYR A 172 19.70 16.97 11.98
N ALA A 173 18.87 16.94 10.94
CA ALA A 173 17.67 16.13 10.86
C ALA A 173 17.87 14.78 10.13
N GLY A 174 19.12 14.41 9.84
CA GLY A 174 19.46 13.11 9.25
C GLY A 174 19.77 13.13 7.77
N LYS A 175 19.51 12.01 7.10
CA LYS A 175 19.80 11.79 5.69
C LYS A 175 18.54 11.77 4.86
N SER A 176 18.62 12.37 3.69
CA SER A 176 17.57 12.39 2.68
C SER A 176 17.19 10.98 2.21
N LEU A 177 15.91 10.80 1.90
CA LEU A 177 15.43 9.63 1.17
C LEU A 177 16.01 9.61 -0.25
N TRP A 178 16.24 10.80 -0.84
CA TRP A 178 16.66 10.96 -2.22
C TRP A 178 18.16 10.77 -2.36
N LYS A 179 18.57 9.70 -3.05
CA LYS A 179 19.96 9.43 -3.39
C LYS A 179 20.28 10.08 -4.73
N TRP A 180 20.49 11.38 -4.71
CA TRP A 180 20.71 12.18 -5.92
C TRP A 180 21.90 11.71 -6.77
N GLU A 181 22.90 11.10 -6.15
CA GLU A 181 24.10 10.56 -6.82
C GLU A 181 23.81 9.30 -7.62
N GLU A 182 22.81 8.50 -7.21
CA GLU A 182 22.42 7.25 -7.90
C GLU A 182 21.44 7.52 -9.05
N LEU A 183 20.68 8.62 -9.00
CA LEU A 183 19.68 8.97 -10.00
C LEU A 183 20.31 9.64 -11.24
N PRO A 184 19.76 9.43 -12.44
CA PRO A 184 18.57 8.61 -12.79
C PRO A 184 18.92 7.15 -13.08
N GLU A 185 20.19 6.74 -13.06
CA GLU A 185 20.68 5.43 -13.50
C GLU A 185 20.17 4.28 -12.60
N LYS A 186 20.01 4.57 -11.30
CA LYS A 186 19.48 3.62 -10.33
C LYS A 186 18.35 4.24 -9.53
N VAL A 187 17.16 3.68 -9.71
CA VAL A 187 15.95 4.05 -8.96
C VAL A 187 15.77 3.06 -7.81
N ASP A 188 15.89 3.55 -6.58
CA ASP A 188 15.72 2.72 -5.38
C ASP A 188 14.24 2.34 -5.19
N SER A 189 13.96 1.06 -4.90
CA SER A 189 12.61 0.55 -4.67
C SER A 189 11.87 1.27 -3.52
N ARG A 190 12.61 1.88 -2.59
CA ARG A 190 12.05 2.68 -1.51
C ARG A 190 11.22 3.87 -2.01
N TYR A 191 11.48 4.37 -3.22
CA TYR A 191 10.68 5.46 -3.80
C TYR A 191 9.28 4.98 -4.17
N THR A 192 9.16 3.75 -4.65
CA THR A 192 7.84 3.12 -4.88
C THR A 192 7.11 2.87 -3.56
N ASP A 193 7.80 2.36 -2.54
CA ASP A 193 7.20 2.14 -1.22
C ASP A 193 6.77 3.45 -0.56
N TYR A 194 7.58 4.51 -0.70
CA TYR A 194 7.22 5.86 -0.26
C TYR A 194 5.96 6.37 -0.98
N ALA A 195 5.91 6.25 -2.30
CA ALA A 195 4.77 6.71 -3.09
C ALA A 195 3.50 5.92 -2.73
N ARG A 196 3.60 4.59 -2.60
CA ARG A 196 2.52 3.69 -2.20
C ARG A 196 1.97 4.06 -0.83
N THR A 197 2.84 4.30 0.14
CA THR A 197 2.45 4.69 1.50
C THR A 197 1.71 6.03 1.50
N ASN A 198 2.20 7.01 0.76
CA ASN A 198 1.54 8.31 0.63
C ASN A 198 0.19 8.22 -0.08
N ALA A 199 0.10 7.50 -1.19
CA ALA A 199 -1.16 7.28 -1.90
C ALA A 199 -2.22 6.61 -1.01
N SER A 200 -1.81 5.69 -0.14
CA SER A 200 -2.71 4.95 0.77
C SER A 200 -3.47 5.82 1.75
N ILE A 201 -3.00 7.04 2.00
CA ILE A 201 -3.65 8.05 2.85
C ILE A 201 -4.10 9.29 2.06
N GLY A 202 -4.08 9.19 0.73
CA GLY A 202 -4.57 10.26 -0.14
C GLY A 202 -3.62 11.42 -0.34
N ILE A 203 -2.34 11.31 0.00
CA ILE A 203 -1.31 12.29 -0.39
C ILE A 203 -1.08 12.19 -1.90
N ASN A 204 -1.14 13.30 -2.60
CA ASN A 204 -1.07 13.38 -4.06
C ASN A 204 0.02 14.32 -4.60
N GLY A 205 0.94 14.71 -3.74
CA GLY A 205 2.07 15.55 -4.15
C GLY A 205 3.26 15.44 -3.21
N VAL A 206 4.42 15.79 -3.72
CA VAL A 206 5.67 15.89 -2.98
C VAL A 206 6.50 17.04 -3.48
N MET A 207 7.03 17.84 -2.56
CA MET A 207 8.05 18.84 -2.84
C MET A 207 9.40 18.27 -2.40
N LEU A 208 10.30 18.04 -3.33
CA LEU A 208 11.54 17.28 -3.10
C LEU A 208 12.64 18.10 -2.42
N ASN A 209 12.60 19.41 -2.54
CA ASN A 209 13.63 20.31 -2.03
C ASN A 209 13.03 21.69 -1.80
N ASN A 210 12.85 22.08 -0.56
CA ASN A 210 12.26 23.37 -0.22
C ASN A 210 13.21 24.27 0.58
N VAL A 211 13.72 23.78 1.70
CA VAL A 211 14.60 24.55 2.58
C VAL A 211 16.00 24.66 1.94
N ASN A 212 16.59 25.83 2.02
CA ASN A 212 17.89 26.13 1.38
C ASN A 212 17.87 25.77 -0.13
N ALA A 213 16.75 26.05 -0.80
CA ALA A 213 16.51 25.73 -2.20
C ALA A 213 17.77 25.97 -3.03
N ASP A 214 18.46 24.91 -3.40
CA ASP A 214 19.67 24.97 -4.19
C ASP A 214 19.28 25.12 -5.66
N PRO A 215 19.62 26.23 -6.33
CA PRO A 215 19.24 26.47 -7.72
C PRO A 215 19.77 25.41 -8.68
N ARG A 216 20.75 24.60 -8.27
CA ARG A 216 21.26 23.47 -9.05
C ARG A 216 20.19 22.45 -9.39
N ILE A 217 19.09 22.36 -8.61
CA ILE A 217 17.96 21.46 -8.94
C ILE A 217 17.34 21.79 -10.30
N LEU A 218 17.45 23.03 -10.75
CA LEU A 218 16.94 23.48 -12.06
C LEU A 218 17.91 23.21 -13.22
N ARG A 219 19.10 22.68 -12.94
CA ARG A 219 20.05 22.28 -13.98
C ARG A 219 19.54 21.05 -14.72
N ARG A 220 19.90 20.93 -16.00
CA ARG A 220 19.45 19.82 -16.86
C ARG A 220 19.78 18.43 -16.30
N ASP A 221 20.93 18.28 -15.65
CA ASP A 221 21.34 17.02 -15.02
C ASP A 221 20.45 16.64 -13.84
N PHE A 222 20.11 17.61 -12.97
CA PHE A 222 19.16 17.37 -11.86
C PHE A 222 17.72 17.21 -12.32
N LEU A 223 17.28 17.94 -13.32
CA LEU A 223 15.92 17.76 -13.88
C LEU A 223 15.69 16.36 -14.43
N LYS A 224 16.72 15.69 -14.96
CA LYS A 224 16.63 14.28 -15.35
C LYS A 224 16.41 13.36 -14.13
N LYS A 225 17.05 13.64 -13.01
CA LYS A 225 16.90 12.90 -11.75
C LYS A 225 15.50 13.10 -11.17
N VAL A 226 15.00 14.33 -11.16
CA VAL A 226 13.63 14.67 -10.77
C VAL A 226 12.62 13.95 -11.67
N ALA A 227 12.87 13.92 -12.98
CA ALA A 227 12.00 13.21 -13.93
C ALA A 227 11.91 11.71 -13.62
N ALA A 228 13.03 11.06 -13.28
CA ALA A 228 13.05 9.66 -12.88
C ALA A 228 12.21 9.39 -11.61
N LEU A 229 12.27 10.27 -10.62
CA LEU A 229 11.40 10.18 -9.44
C LEU A 229 9.92 10.43 -9.80
N ALA A 230 9.66 11.43 -10.65
CA ALA A 230 8.30 11.74 -11.10
C ALA A 230 7.66 10.58 -11.87
N ASP A 231 8.44 9.79 -12.60
CA ASP A 231 7.95 8.60 -13.31
C ASP A 231 7.48 7.52 -12.31
N VAL A 232 8.21 7.30 -11.23
CA VAL A 232 7.79 6.40 -10.14
C VAL A 232 6.52 6.90 -9.47
N PHE A 233 6.47 8.18 -9.16
CA PHE A 233 5.37 8.77 -8.38
C PHE A 233 4.08 8.89 -9.18
N ARG A 234 4.17 9.14 -10.49
CA ARG A 234 3.01 9.26 -11.39
C ARG A 234 2.17 7.99 -11.43
N ILE A 235 2.80 6.82 -11.30
CA ILE A 235 2.10 5.52 -11.24
C ILE A 235 1.11 5.47 -10.07
N LEU A 236 1.39 6.22 -8.99
CA LEU A 236 0.59 6.32 -7.78
C LEU A 236 -0.10 7.68 -7.61
N HIS A 237 -0.29 8.40 -8.73
CA HIS A 237 -0.97 9.70 -8.78
C HIS A 237 -0.33 10.79 -7.91
N ILE A 238 0.97 10.71 -7.65
CA ILE A 238 1.70 11.71 -6.89
C ILE A 238 2.44 12.65 -7.84
N ARG A 239 2.24 13.94 -7.66
CA ARG A 239 2.91 15.02 -8.41
C ARG A 239 4.20 15.43 -7.71
N VAL A 240 5.18 15.85 -8.50
CA VAL A 240 6.45 16.39 -8.03
C VAL A 240 6.53 17.85 -8.41
#